data_8c9ecb64884621ff58901d78aef30c0c
#
_entry.id   8c9ecb64884621ff58901d78aef30c0c
#
_cell.length_a   1.000
_cell.length_b   1.000
_cell.length_c   1.000
_cell.angle_alpha   90.00
_cell.angle_beta   90.00
_cell.angle_gamma   90.00
#
_symmetry.space_group_name_H-M   'P 1'
#
loop_
_entity.id
_entity.type
_entity.pdbx_description
1 polymer ?
#
loop_
_entity_poly.entity_id
_entity_poly.type
_entity_poly.pdbx_seq_one_letter_code
_entity_poly.pdbx_strand_id
1 'polypeptide(L)'
;WAYVGKMLDGFKQLISRELVYGGVPKVSMITSVQLNRFGITTNRTAETVGETESENAIGLSDNIIQFVSHLFLLRKKTLDERVTYGERFGSHSMVCLAARHLGKDAFGHLNSVQMPDGSHRNNFLNFNFENFDVKDCGDLRDIVSVLNNDDVRVRNESAEIPDGL
;
A
#
# COMPACT_ATOMS: atom_id res chain seq x y z
N TRP A 1 5.16 25.13 -4.85
CA TRP A 1 5.04 23.99 -3.91
C TRP A 1 5.40 24.36 -2.46
N ALA A 2 6.30 25.30 -2.23
CA ALA A 2 6.59 25.82 -0.89
C ALA A 2 5.33 26.33 -0.13
N TYR A 3 4.34 26.83 -0.86
CA TYR A 3 3.06 27.27 -0.29
C TYR A 3 2.23 26.09 0.26
N VAL A 4 2.18 24.96 -0.43
CA VAL A 4 1.43 23.77 0.01
C VAL A 4 2.06 23.21 1.28
N GLY A 5 3.39 23.11 1.35
CA GLY A 5 4.07 22.69 2.56
C GLY A 5 3.78 23.58 3.76
N LYS A 6 3.86 24.90 3.60
CA LYS A 6 3.51 25.87 4.65
C LYS A 6 2.05 25.77 5.09
N MET A 7 1.14 25.56 4.16
CA MET A 7 -0.28 25.38 4.46
C MET A 7 -0.52 24.12 5.29
N LEU A 8 0.10 22.97 4.91
CA LEU A 8 0.00 21.72 5.65
C LEU A 8 0.62 21.84 7.05
N ASP A 9 1.77 22.52 7.18
CA ASP A 9 2.37 22.79 8.49
C ASP A 9 1.45 23.67 9.34
N GLY A 10 0.85 24.71 8.80
CA GLY A 10 -0.14 25.56 9.47
C GLY A 10 -1.33 24.74 9.98
N PHE A 11 -1.91 23.86 9.17
CA PHE A 11 -2.99 22.97 9.61
C PHE A 11 -2.54 21.99 10.70
N LYS A 12 -1.35 21.43 10.58
CA LYS A 12 -0.81 20.54 11.60
C LYS A 12 -0.64 21.26 12.94
N GLN A 13 -0.14 22.51 12.93
CA GLN A 13 -0.01 23.33 14.13
C GLN A 13 -1.37 23.66 14.74
N LEU A 14 -2.35 24.07 13.91
CA LEU A 14 -3.71 24.33 14.35
C LEU A 14 -4.33 23.09 15.04
N ILE A 15 -4.24 21.93 14.41
CA ILE A 15 -4.79 20.68 14.95
C ILE A 15 -4.11 20.29 16.27
N SER A 16 -2.78 20.39 16.32
CA SER A 16 -2.01 19.91 17.48
C SER A 16 -1.96 20.89 18.65
N ARG A 17 -2.24 22.17 18.45
CA ARG A 17 -2.14 23.20 19.49
C ARG A 17 -3.46 23.83 19.86
N GLU A 18 -4.34 24.11 18.91
CA GLU A 18 -5.57 24.84 19.14
C GLU A 18 -6.80 23.95 19.23
N LEU A 19 -6.85 22.88 18.42
CA LEU A 19 -7.98 21.93 18.43
C LEU A 19 -7.72 20.76 19.39
N VAL A 20 -7.30 21.07 20.61
CA VAL A 20 -6.90 20.12 21.64
C VAL A 20 -7.88 20.17 22.82
N TYR A 21 -8.29 19.01 23.31
CA TYR A 21 -9.06 18.89 24.53
C TYR A 21 -8.42 17.84 25.46
N GLY A 22 -8.13 18.24 26.69
CA GLY A 22 -7.44 17.37 27.66
C GLY A 22 -6.05 16.93 27.20
N GLY A 23 -5.32 17.77 26.45
CA GLY A 23 -3.97 17.47 25.94
C GLY A 23 -3.96 16.57 24.68
N VAL A 24 -5.12 16.20 24.14
CA VAL A 24 -5.23 15.31 22.98
C VAL A 24 -5.89 16.04 21.80
N PRO A 25 -5.27 16.03 20.59
CA PRO A 25 -5.90 16.54 19.39
C PRO A 25 -7.23 15.85 19.12
N LYS A 26 -8.26 16.62 18.80
CA LYS A 26 -9.63 16.12 18.57
C LYS A 26 -10.02 16.07 17.10
N VAL A 27 -9.17 16.59 16.22
CA VAL A 27 -9.42 16.65 14.79
C VAL A 27 -8.26 15.98 14.04
N SER A 28 -8.59 15.23 13.01
CA SER A 28 -7.64 14.69 12.04
C SER A 28 -7.93 15.29 10.67
N MET A 29 -6.88 15.54 9.90
CA MET A 29 -7.00 16.01 8.51
C MET A 29 -6.53 14.90 7.57
N ILE A 30 -7.38 14.56 6.61
CA ILE A 30 -7.05 13.68 5.50
C ILE A 30 -7.10 14.50 4.22
N THR A 31 -6.06 14.43 3.42
CA THR A 31 -6.00 15.07 2.11
C THR A 31 -5.46 14.11 1.07
N SER A 32 -5.80 14.33 -0.18
CA SER A 32 -5.28 13.56 -1.31
C SER A 32 -4.53 14.46 -2.26
N VAL A 33 -3.50 13.90 -2.87
CA VAL A 33 -2.71 14.54 -3.92
C VAL A 33 -2.52 13.56 -5.06
N GLN A 34 -2.45 14.08 -6.28
CA GLN A 34 -2.22 13.23 -7.44
C GLN A 34 -0.73 12.94 -7.58
N LEU A 35 -0.39 11.72 -8.01
CA LEU A 35 0.97 11.37 -8.41
C LEU A 35 1.46 12.25 -9.56
N ASN A 36 2.76 12.50 -9.60
CA ASN A 36 3.39 13.15 -10.74
C ASN A 36 3.38 12.23 -11.98
N ARG A 37 3.82 12.76 -13.13
CA ARG A 37 3.89 11.99 -14.37
C ARG A 37 4.81 10.78 -14.27
N PHE A 38 5.88 10.87 -13.50
CA PHE A 38 6.82 9.76 -13.28
C PHE A 38 6.10 8.61 -12.52
N GLY A 39 5.46 8.88 -11.39
CA GLY A 39 4.71 7.89 -10.66
C GLY A 39 3.57 7.23 -11.47
N ILE A 40 2.92 8.01 -12.36
CA ILE A 40 1.89 7.45 -13.25
C ILE A 40 2.50 6.54 -14.32
N THR A 41 3.67 6.89 -14.83
CA THR A 41 4.34 6.12 -15.89
C THR A 41 4.92 4.82 -15.36
N THR A 42 5.55 4.84 -14.19
CA THR A 42 6.15 3.66 -13.55
C THR A 42 5.13 2.62 -13.09
N ASN A 43 3.87 3.01 -12.90
CA ASN A 43 2.79 2.06 -12.54
C ASN A 43 2.28 1.23 -13.74
N ARG A 44 2.98 1.14 -14.84
CA ARG A 44 2.52 0.41 -16.05
C ARG A 44 2.96 -1.03 -16.10
N THR A 45 4.08 -1.37 -15.48
CA THR A 45 4.65 -2.71 -15.49
C THR A 45 4.94 -3.22 -14.09
N ALA A 46 4.92 -4.52 -13.90
CA ALA A 46 5.23 -5.14 -12.59
C ALA A 46 6.66 -4.82 -12.12
N GLU A 47 7.61 -4.70 -13.05
CA GLU A 47 9.00 -4.39 -12.75
C GLU A 47 9.19 -3.01 -12.11
N THR A 48 8.33 -2.05 -12.46
CA THR A 48 8.42 -0.66 -11.98
C THR A 48 7.49 -0.35 -10.82
N VAL A 49 6.70 -1.33 -10.36
CA VAL A 49 5.77 -1.13 -9.23
C VAL A 49 6.50 -0.73 -7.95
N GLY A 50 7.66 -1.35 -7.67
CA GLY A 50 8.49 -0.98 -6.51
C GLY A 50 8.96 0.48 -6.53
N GLU A 51 9.22 1.04 -7.71
CA GLU A 51 9.58 2.45 -7.87
C GLU A 51 8.38 3.36 -7.64
N THR A 52 7.18 2.94 -8.08
CA THR A 52 5.93 3.67 -7.82
C THR A 52 5.59 3.68 -6.31
N GLU A 53 5.89 2.59 -5.62
CA GLU A 53 5.71 2.43 -4.17
C GLU A 53 6.84 3.08 -3.35
N SER A 54 7.61 3.98 -3.94
CA SER A 54 8.63 4.77 -3.27
C SER A 54 8.15 6.20 -2.98
N GLU A 55 8.73 6.82 -1.97
CA GLU A 55 8.48 8.23 -1.66
C GLU A 55 8.82 9.15 -2.85
N ASN A 56 9.76 8.75 -3.70
CA ASN A 56 10.20 9.52 -4.87
C ASN A 56 9.14 9.60 -5.98
N ALA A 57 8.20 8.67 -6.05
CA ALA A 57 7.10 8.71 -7.01
C ALA A 57 6.10 9.83 -6.71
N ILE A 58 6.11 10.35 -5.49
CA ILE A 58 5.31 11.47 -5.08
C ILE A 58 6.10 12.74 -5.43
N GLY A 59 5.96 13.21 -6.65
CA GLY A 59 6.65 14.42 -7.15
C GLY A 59 6.20 15.74 -6.54
N LEU A 60 5.48 15.67 -5.47
CA LEU A 60 5.14 16.78 -4.59
C LEU A 60 6.22 16.84 -3.52
N SER A 61 7.23 17.57 -3.82
CA SER A 61 8.31 18.04 -2.95
C SER A 61 8.45 17.29 -1.62
N ASP A 62 9.66 16.99 -1.25
CA ASP A 62 10.09 16.53 0.08
C ASP A 62 9.35 17.23 1.24
N ASN A 63 8.82 18.42 0.99
CA ASN A 63 8.06 19.20 1.96
C ASN A 63 6.74 18.52 2.40
N ILE A 64 5.98 17.87 1.51
CA ILE A 64 4.73 17.20 1.93
C ILE A 64 5.07 16.00 2.81
N ILE A 65 6.04 15.20 2.41
CA ILE A 65 6.49 14.04 3.18
C ILE A 65 6.96 14.46 4.56
N GLN A 66 7.57 15.64 4.70
CA GLN A 66 8.05 16.16 5.99
C GLN A 66 6.91 16.52 6.95
N PHE A 67 5.76 16.96 6.46
CA PHE A 67 4.68 17.47 7.31
C PHE A 67 3.58 16.46 7.62
N VAL A 68 3.43 15.39 6.83
CA VAL A 68 2.40 14.37 7.07
C VAL A 68 2.82 13.40 8.17
N SER A 69 1.86 12.96 8.97
CA SER A 69 2.06 11.89 9.96
C SER A 69 2.04 10.52 9.32
N HIS A 70 1.17 10.34 8.33
CA HIS A 70 1.03 9.12 7.56
C HIS A 70 0.90 9.45 6.08
N LEU A 71 1.53 8.65 5.25
CA LEU A 71 1.48 8.77 3.80
C LEU A 71 1.07 7.43 3.21
N PHE A 72 -0.03 7.43 2.49
CA PHE A 72 -0.52 6.24 1.80
C PHE A 72 -0.54 6.47 0.31
N LEU A 73 -0.11 5.48 -0.44
CA LEU A 73 -0.26 5.42 -1.88
C LEU A 73 -1.42 4.48 -2.23
N LEU A 74 -2.48 5.03 -2.83
CA LEU A 74 -3.54 4.24 -3.45
C LEU A 74 -3.31 4.19 -4.95
N ARG A 75 -3.19 2.99 -5.50
CA ARG A 75 -2.98 2.78 -6.94
C ARG A 75 -3.80 1.63 -7.49
N LYS A 76 -4.02 1.67 -8.79
CA LYS A 76 -4.56 0.53 -9.53
C LYS A 76 -3.47 -0.53 -9.68
N LYS A 77 -3.81 -1.80 -9.48
CA LYS A 77 -2.91 -2.92 -9.76
C LYS A 77 -2.65 -3.06 -11.26
N THR A 78 -1.45 -3.48 -11.61
CA THR A 78 -1.13 -3.86 -12.99
C THR A 78 -1.88 -5.11 -13.41
N LEU A 79 -1.92 -5.40 -14.70
CA LEU A 79 -2.55 -6.62 -15.19
C LEU A 79 -1.84 -7.87 -14.64
N ASP A 80 -0.51 -7.85 -14.62
CA ASP A 80 0.32 -8.95 -14.12
C ASP A 80 0.04 -9.21 -12.63
N GLU A 81 -0.08 -8.16 -11.82
CA GLU A 81 -0.44 -8.30 -10.41
C GLU A 81 -1.84 -8.91 -10.24
N ARG A 82 -2.81 -8.53 -11.06
CA ARG A 82 -4.16 -9.08 -11.01
C ARG A 82 -4.19 -10.56 -11.41
N VAL A 83 -3.42 -10.93 -12.42
CA VAL A 83 -3.27 -12.33 -12.85
C VAL A 83 -2.58 -13.16 -11.78
N THR A 84 -1.46 -12.66 -11.22
CA THR A 84 -0.65 -13.37 -10.22
C THR A 84 -1.39 -13.54 -8.89
N TYR A 85 -2.04 -12.49 -8.40
CA TYR A 85 -2.69 -12.51 -7.09
C TYR A 85 -4.13 -13.03 -7.13
N GLY A 86 -4.76 -12.99 -8.30
CA GLY A 86 -6.15 -13.36 -8.51
C GLY A 86 -7.13 -12.19 -8.32
N GLU A 87 -8.21 -12.22 -9.07
CA GLU A 87 -9.22 -11.14 -9.11
C GLU A 87 -9.93 -10.91 -7.78
N ARG A 88 -10.01 -11.94 -6.94
CA ARG A 88 -10.63 -11.85 -5.60
C ARG A 88 -9.99 -10.82 -4.68
N PHE A 89 -8.72 -10.50 -4.90
CA PHE A 89 -7.99 -9.48 -4.16
C PHE A 89 -8.18 -8.06 -4.72
N GLY A 90 -9.17 -7.88 -5.57
CA GLY A 90 -9.60 -6.58 -6.07
C GLY A 90 -8.63 -5.91 -7.03
N SER A 91 -9.00 -4.73 -7.44
CA SER A 91 -8.35 -3.99 -8.53
C SER A 91 -7.33 -2.94 -8.07
N HIS A 92 -7.29 -2.62 -6.78
CA HIS A 92 -6.43 -1.56 -6.21
C HIS A 92 -5.63 -2.07 -5.03
N SER A 93 -4.50 -1.41 -4.79
CA SER A 93 -3.66 -1.60 -3.60
C SER A 93 -3.41 -0.27 -2.92
N MET A 94 -3.32 -0.30 -1.58
CA MET A 94 -2.93 0.84 -0.77
C MET A 94 -1.73 0.48 0.09
N VAL A 95 -0.61 1.17 -0.14
CA VAL A 95 0.67 0.96 0.55
C VAL A 95 0.91 2.12 1.52
N CYS A 96 1.36 1.83 2.73
CA CYS A 96 1.84 2.85 3.66
C CYS A 96 3.31 3.16 3.33
N LEU A 97 3.57 4.33 2.78
CA LEU A 97 4.92 4.78 2.42
C LEU A 97 5.66 5.37 3.62
N ALA A 98 4.96 6.09 4.49
CA ALA A 98 5.53 6.68 5.68
C ALA A 98 4.54 6.71 6.85
N ALA A 99 5.06 6.40 8.06
CA ALA A 99 4.35 6.51 9.33
C ALA A 99 5.31 7.09 10.38
N ARG A 100 5.19 8.39 10.70
CA ARG A 100 6.23 9.11 11.44
C ARG A 100 6.13 9.03 12.95
N HIS A 101 4.92 8.97 13.49
CA HIS A 101 4.74 9.16 14.94
C HIS A 101 4.34 7.88 15.70
N LEU A 102 3.94 6.85 15.00
CA LEU A 102 3.43 5.63 15.62
C LEU A 102 4.36 4.41 15.44
N GLY A 103 5.49 4.60 14.73
CA GLY A 103 6.39 3.50 14.40
C GLY A 103 5.77 2.44 13.50
N LYS A 104 6.57 1.48 13.08
CA LYS A 104 6.12 0.33 12.26
C LYS A 104 5.09 -0.53 12.99
N ASP A 105 5.16 -0.60 14.31
CA ASP A 105 4.33 -1.47 15.14
C ASP A 105 2.86 -1.04 15.20
N ALA A 106 2.58 0.26 15.05
CA ALA A 106 1.20 0.76 14.98
C ALA A 106 0.45 0.28 13.73
N PHE A 107 1.18 -0.12 12.71
CA PHE A 107 0.69 -0.73 11.47
C PHE A 107 1.25 -2.13 11.30
N GLY A 108 1.21 -2.95 12.34
CA GLY A 108 1.78 -4.30 12.33
C GLY A 108 1.35 -5.15 11.14
N HIS A 109 0.14 -4.95 10.64
CA HIS A 109 -0.39 -5.56 9.42
C HIS A 109 0.22 -5.00 8.12
N LEU A 110 0.91 -3.84 8.15
CA LEU A 110 1.59 -3.22 7.02
C LEU A 110 3.12 -3.45 7.02
N ASN A 111 3.60 -4.37 7.85
CA ASN A 111 5.01 -4.77 7.86
C ASN A 111 5.38 -5.55 6.60
N SER A 112 6.68 -5.72 6.38
CA SER A 112 7.20 -6.53 5.29
C SER A 112 6.70 -7.98 5.37
N VAL A 113 6.32 -8.54 4.23
CA VAL A 113 5.84 -9.90 4.06
C VAL A 113 6.83 -10.66 3.18
N GLN A 114 7.18 -11.89 3.60
CA GLN A 114 7.98 -12.78 2.77
C GLN A 114 7.12 -13.41 1.69
N MET A 115 7.57 -13.30 0.44
CA MET A 115 6.93 -13.90 -0.72
C MET A 115 7.35 -15.38 -0.88
N PRO A 116 6.60 -16.20 -1.65
CA PRO A 116 6.96 -17.61 -1.88
C PRO A 116 8.34 -17.83 -2.50
N ASP A 117 8.83 -16.86 -3.28
CA ASP A 117 10.17 -16.86 -3.89
C ASP A 117 11.29 -16.50 -2.90
N GLY A 118 10.96 -16.24 -1.63
CA GLY A 118 11.88 -15.82 -0.59
C GLY A 118 12.16 -14.31 -0.55
N SER A 119 11.71 -13.55 -1.51
CA SER A 119 11.82 -12.08 -1.50
C SER A 119 10.95 -11.45 -0.41
N HIS A 120 11.23 -10.19 -0.07
CA HIS A 120 10.43 -9.44 0.90
C HIS A 120 9.78 -8.25 0.20
N ARG A 121 8.50 -8.06 0.46
CA ARG A 121 7.73 -6.94 -0.04
C ARG A 121 6.98 -6.23 1.09
N ASN A 122 6.84 -4.90 0.99
CA ASN A 122 6.00 -4.16 1.92
C ASN A 122 4.56 -4.66 1.85
N ASN A 123 3.95 -4.90 3.00
CA ASN A 123 2.55 -5.25 3.05
C ASN A 123 1.68 -4.11 2.52
N PHE A 124 0.58 -4.45 1.87
CA PHE A 124 -0.40 -3.49 1.36
C PHE A 124 -1.81 -4.03 1.53
N LEU A 125 -2.75 -3.12 1.64
CA LEU A 125 -4.17 -3.44 1.66
C LEU A 125 -4.72 -3.54 0.25
N ASN A 126 -5.67 -4.43 0.05
CA ASN A 126 -6.33 -4.70 -1.22
C ASN A 126 -7.74 -4.15 -1.21
N PHE A 127 -8.13 -3.47 -2.28
CA PHE A 127 -9.46 -2.92 -2.43
C PHE A 127 -10.06 -3.23 -3.81
N ASN A 128 -11.36 -3.46 -3.83
CA ASN A 128 -12.14 -3.42 -5.05
C ASN A 128 -13.04 -2.18 -5.05
N PHE A 129 -13.01 -1.45 -6.16
CA PHE A 129 -13.84 -0.27 -6.39
C PHE A 129 -14.88 -0.64 -7.45
N GLU A 130 -16.14 -0.68 -7.05
CA GLU A 130 -17.24 -1.03 -7.93
C GLU A 130 -18.48 -0.20 -7.58
N ASN A 131 -19.06 0.47 -8.57
CA ASN A 131 -20.31 1.23 -8.41
C ASN A 131 -20.32 2.20 -7.22
N PHE A 132 -19.23 2.98 -7.03
CA PHE A 132 -19.02 3.89 -5.89
C PHE A 132 -18.90 3.20 -4.53
N ASP A 133 -18.83 1.87 -4.51
CA ASP A 133 -18.53 1.11 -3.30
C ASP A 133 -17.04 0.75 -3.22
N VAL A 134 -16.52 0.66 -2.00
CA VAL A 134 -15.12 0.29 -1.71
C VAL A 134 -15.14 -0.92 -0.81
N LYS A 135 -14.76 -2.06 -1.38
CA LYS A 135 -14.70 -3.33 -0.67
C LYS A 135 -13.27 -3.62 -0.24
N ASP A 136 -13.07 -3.91 1.04
CA ASP A 136 -11.82 -4.47 1.56
C ASP A 136 -11.67 -5.92 1.06
N CYS A 137 -10.50 -6.22 0.51
CA CYS A 137 -10.16 -7.53 -0.06
C CYS A 137 -8.95 -8.17 0.65
N GLY A 138 -8.66 -7.77 1.89
CA GLY A 138 -7.55 -8.28 2.67
C GLY A 138 -6.21 -7.61 2.38
N ASP A 139 -5.13 -8.25 2.78
CA ASP A 139 -3.77 -7.72 2.62
C ASP A 139 -2.84 -8.69 1.85
N LEU A 140 -1.56 -8.33 1.70
CA LEU A 140 -0.57 -9.15 1.00
C LEU A 140 -0.37 -10.52 1.67
N ARG A 141 -0.54 -10.64 2.99
CA ARG A 141 -0.40 -11.93 3.71
C ARG A 141 -1.47 -12.91 3.29
N ASP A 142 -2.68 -12.42 3.02
CA ASP A 142 -3.79 -13.25 2.52
C ASP A 142 -3.46 -13.78 1.12
N ILE A 143 -2.85 -12.96 0.27
CA ILE A 143 -2.36 -13.37 -1.06
C ILE A 143 -1.31 -14.48 -0.91
N VAL A 144 -0.29 -14.26 -0.08
CA VAL A 144 0.81 -15.22 0.13
C VAL A 144 0.29 -16.55 0.69
N SER A 145 -0.66 -16.49 1.61
CA SER A 145 -1.31 -17.69 2.16
C SER A 145 -1.95 -18.55 1.07
N VAL A 146 -2.55 -17.91 0.09
CA VAL A 146 -3.17 -18.62 -1.04
C VAL A 146 -2.14 -19.19 -1.99
N LEU A 147 -1.15 -18.39 -2.38
CA LEU A 147 -0.08 -18.85 -3.27
C LEU A 147 0.65 -20.06 -2.69
N ASN A 148 0.95 -20.06 -1.38
CA ASN A 148 1.57 -21.19 -0.70
C ASN A 148 0.67 -22.45 -0.69
N ASN A 149 -0.63 -22.27 -0.53
CA ASN A 149 -1.57 -23.40 -0.56
C ASN A 149 -1.72 -24.00 -1.97
N ASP A 150 -1.70 -23.18 -2.99
CA ASP A 150 -1.77 -23.64 -4.39
C ASP A 150 -0.49 -24.38 -4.78
N ASP A 151 0.69 -23.92 -4.36
CA ASP A 151 1.97 -24.61 -4.56
C ASP A 151 1.99 -26.00 -3.88
N VAL A 152 1.42 -26.12 -2.69
CA VAL A 152 1.30 -27.42 -1.98
C VAL A 152 0.37 -28.36 -2.73
N ARG A 153 -0.74 -27.87 -3.28
CA ARG A 153 -1.66 -28.68 -4.09
C ARG A 153 -0.99 -29.23 -5.34
N VAL A 154 -0.33 -28.37 -6.10
CA VAL A 154 0.38 -28.76 -7.34
C VAL A 154 1.46 -29.80 -7.04
N ARG A 155 2.22 -29.67 -5.94
CA ARG A 155 3.22 -30.66 -5.53
C ARG A 155 2.60 -32.00 -5.17
N ASN A 156 1.49 -32.02 -4.46
CA ASN A 156 0.80 -33.26 -4.08
C ASN A 156 0.21 -33.96 -5.29
N GLU A 157 -0.41 -33.23 -6.23
CA GLU A 157 -0.93 -33.80 -7.48
C GLU A 157 0.18 -34.37 -8.37
N SER A 158 1.37 -33.73 -8.37
CA SER A 158 2.55 -34.22 -9.12
C SER A 158 3.18 -35.46 -8.47
N ALA A 159 3.02 -35.65 -7.17
CA ALA A 159 3.55 -36.84 -6.44
C ALA A 159 2.64 -38.07 -6.54
N GLU A 160 1.39 -37.91 -6.95
CA GLU A 160 0.43 -38.99 -7.11
C GLU A 160 0.41 -39.61 -8.53
N ILE A 161 1.30 -39.21 -9.45
CA ILE A 161 1.45 -39.91 -10.73
C ILE A 161 2.30 -41.18 -10.47
N PRO A 162 1.71 -42.35 -10.45
CA PRO A 162 2.47 -43.58 -10.28
C PRO A 162 3.37 -43.78 -11.52
N ASP A 163 4.66 -43.94 -11.30
CA ASP A 163 5.55 -44.57 -12.27
C ASP A 163 5.05 -45.99 -12.57
N GLY A 164 4.27 -46.12 -13.62
CA GLY A 164 3.74 -47.42 -13.98
C GLY A 164 2.99 -47.44 -15.30
N LEU A 165 3.74 -47.51 -16.41
CA LEU A 165 3.41 -48.38 -17.55
C LEU A 165 4.67 -48.52 -18.41
#